data_33d0b11f840f7a0919a45d4f7066092f
#
_entry.id   33d0b11f840f7a0919a45d4f7066092f
#
_cell.length_a   1.000
_cell.length_b   1.000
_cell.length_c   1.000
_cell.angle_alpha   90.00
_cell.angle_beta   90.00
_cell.angle_gamma   90.00
#
_symmetry.space_group_name_H-M   'P 1'
#
loop_
_entity.id
_entity.type
_entity.pdbx_description
1 polymer ?
#
loop_
_entity_poly.entity_id
_entity_poly.type
_entity_poly.pdbx_seq_one_letter_code
_entity_poly.pdbx_strand_id
1 'polypeptide(L)'
;EITNNTCIIIIKTIYVSLIESPQIESVFSEGSDIIIEMQNTGDFEYSLDGFQYQTSNVFSNAEGGFYTVYVRELNGCGIDTTNHLHFKIPKFFTPNSDGIHDTFSLNGIEYYSSSEVYIYDRYGKLLKSTKNQPFNWDGTFNNQDLPTSDYWYVIKIDNQVFRGHFSLKR
;
A
#
# COMPACT_ATOMS: atom_id res chain seq x y z
N GLU A 1 -42.19 -7.43 -69.42
CA GLU A 1 -41.47 -7.89 -68.22
C GLU A 1 -41.34 -6.71 -67.24
N ILE A 2 -42.06 -6.81 -66.13
CA ILE A 2 -41.94 -5.82 -65.06
C ILE A 2 -40.83 -6.32 -64.17
N THR A 3 -39.62 -5.70 -64.22
CA THR A 3 -38.57 -5.92 -63.28
C THR A 3 -38.89 -5.13 -62.01
N ASN A 4 -39.29 -5.82 -60.96
CA ASN A 4 -39.43 -5.26 -59.61
C ASN A 4 -38.03 -4.90 -59.09
N ASN A 5 -37.65 -3.61 -59.17
CA ASN A 5 -36.46 -3.07 -58.49
C ASN A 5 -36.82 -2.91 -57.00
N THR A 6 -36.57 -3.95 -56.21
CA THR A 6 -36.75 -3.87 -54.76
C THR A 6 -35.53 -3.21 -54.15
N CYS A 7 -35.65 -1.96 -53.72
CA CYS A 7 -34.62 -1.28 -52.95
C CYS A 7 -34.70 -1.77 -51.49
N ILE A 8 -33.60 -2.34 -51.02
CA ILE A 8 -33.48 -2.72 -49.60
C ILE A 8 -32.79 -1.59 -48.85
N ILE A 9 -33.46 -0.98 -47.91
CA ILE A 9 -32.86 0.00 -47.00
C ILE A 9 -32.49 -0.72 -45.72
N ILE A 10 -31.20 -0.74 -45.40
CA ILE A 10 -30.69 -1.26 -44.10
C ILE A 10 -30.48 -0.08 -43.19
N ILE A 11 -31.23 -0.01 -42.10
CA ILE A 11 -31.03 0.97 -41.03
C ILE A 11 -30.26 0.27 -39.91
N LYS A 12 -29.07 0.79 -39.59
CA LYS A 12 -28.28 0.35 -38.46
C LYS A 12 -28.26 1.44 -37.38
N THR A 13 -28.77 1.12 -36.22
CA THR A 13 -28.69 1.99 -35.04
C THR A 13 -27.36 1.74 -34.34
N ILE A 14 -26.58 2.79 -34.13
CA ILE A 14 -25.33 2.77 -33.38
C ILE A 14 -25.58 3.52 -32.08
N TYR A 15 -25.36 2.84 -30.95
CA TYR A 15 -25.36 3.49 -29.64
C TYR A 15 -23.93 3.95 -29.35
N VAL A 16 -23.78 5.23 -29.03
CA VAL A 16 -22.52 5.81 -28.59
C VAL A 16 -22.69 6.22 -27.15
N SER A 17 -21.89 5.64 -26.27
CA SER A 17 -21.79 6.03 -24.86
C SER A 17 -20.50 6.79 -24.64
N LEU A 18 -20.55 7.86 -23.86
CA LEU A 18 -19.37 8.55 -23.38
C LEU A 18 -18.84 7.77 -22.16
N ILE A 19 -17.57 7.38 -22.24
CA ILE A 19 -16.85 6.79 -21.12
C ILE A 19 -15.85 7.84 -20.63
N GLU A 20 -15.93 8.20 -19.36
CA GLU A 20 -15.04 9.16 -18.74
C GLU A 20 -13.76 8.47 -18.25
N SER A 21 -12.63 9.17 -18.34
CA SER A 21 -11.39 8.71 -17.72
C SER A 21 -11.55 8.59 -16.21
N PRO A 22 -10.90 7.61 -15.54
CA PRO A 22 -10.92 7.52 -14.10
C PRO A 22 -10.40 8.80 -13.46
N GLN A 23 -10.97 9.16 -12.31
CA GLN A 23 -10.53 10.27 -11.48
C GLN A 23 -10.45 9.79 -10.03
N ILE A 24 -9.24 9.71 -9.50
CA ILE A 24 -8.99 9.34 -8.11
C ILE A 24 -9.37 10.52 -7.21
N GLU A 25 -10.27 10.30 -6.27
CA GLU A 25 -10.61 11.29 -5.25
C GLU A 25 -9.59 11.27 -4.12
N SER A 26 -9.35 10.09 -3.55
CA SER A 26 -8.42 9.92 -2.45
C SER A 26 -7.82 8.52 -2.41
N VAL A 27 -6.64 8.40 -1.77
CA VAL A 27 -6.04 7.12 -1.37
C VAL A 27 -5.66 7.22 0.09
N PHE A 28 -6.10 6.27 0.90
CA PHE A 28 -5.80 6.25 2.33
C PHE A 28 -5.55 4.84 2.84
N SER A 29 -4.97 4.75 4.04
CA SER A 29 -4.69 3.49 4.71
C SER A 29 -5.64 3.29 5.88
N GLU A 30 -6.24 2.09 5.98
CA GLU A 30 -7.00 1.65 7.14
C GLU A 30 -6.37 0.36 7.68
N GLY A 31 -5.65 0.48 8.81
CA GLY A 31 -4.85 -0.62 9.34
C GLY A 31 -3.74 -1.04 8.40
N SER A 32 -3.82 -2.26 7.85
CA SER A 32 -2.88 -2.79 6.85
C SER A 32 -3.42 -2.74 5.43
N ASP A 33 -4.56 -2.12 5.21
CA ASP A 33 -5.20 -2.06 3.90
C ASP A 33 -5.01 -0.68 3.27
N ILE A 34 -4.88 -0.65 1.94
CA ILE A 34 -4.88 0.58 1.13
C ILE A 34 -6.22 0.63 0.41
N ILE A 35 -6.94 1.74 0.56
CA ILE A 35 -8.27 1.96 -0.01
C ILE A 35 -8.21 3.13 -0.99
N ILE A 36 -8.81 2.95 -2.15
CA ILE A 36 -8.85 3.95 -3.21
C ILE A 36 -10.29 4.40 -3.38
N GLU A 37 -10.55 5.70 -3.30
CA GLU A 37 -11.84 6.30 -3.58
C GLU A 37 -11.81 7.03 -4.92
N MET A 38 -12.90 6.89 -5.67
CA MET A 38 -13.05 7.48 -6.99
C MET A 38 -14.03 8.63 -6.96
N GLN A 39 -13.71 9.72 -7.67
CA GLN A 39 -14.58 10.87 -7.82
C GLN A 39 -15.74 10.59 -8.79
N ASN A 40 -15.50 9.79 -9.83
CA ASN A 40 -16.48 9.43 -10.82
C ASN A 40 -16.82 7.94 -10.80
N THR A 41 -17.90 7.55 -11.47
CA THR A 41 -18.34 6.16 -11.59
C THR A 41 -17.87 5.56 -12.91
N GLY A 42 -17.52 4.27 -12.90
CA GLY A 42 -17.06 3.52 -14.07
C GLY A 42 -16.72 2.07 -13.72
N ASP A 43 -16.29 1.33 -14.72
CA ASP A 43 -15.77 -0.03 -14.54
C ASP A 43 -14.25 0.02 -14.40
N PHE A 44 -13.77 0.20 -13.16
CA PHE A 44 -12.36 0.45 -12.91
C PHE A 44 -11.60 -0.79 -12.47
N GLU A 45 -10.32 -0.81 -12.82
CA GLU A 45 -9.32 -1.72 -12.28
C GLU A 45 -8.19 -0.93 -11.63
N TYR A 46 -7.70 -1.45 -10.52
CA TYR A 46 -6.76 -0.81 -9.60
C TYR A 46 -5.46 -1.57 -9.51
N SER A 47 -4.34 -0.87 -9.39
CA SER A 47 -3.01 -1.47 -9.24
C SER A 47 -2.13 -0.62 -8.33
N LEU A 48 -1.21 -1.27 -7.59
CA LEU A 48 -0.16 -0.62 -6.80
C LEU A 48 1.23 -0.66 -7.46
N ASP A 49 1.36 -1.33 -8.61
CA ASP A 49 2.63 -1.51 -9.33
C ASP A 49 2.54 -1.17 -10.83
N GLY A 50 1.32 -0.91 -11.34
CA GLY A 50 1.06 -0.64 -12.75
C GLY A 50 1.05 -1.87 -13.66
N PHE A 51 1.27 -3.07 -13.11
CA PHE A 51 1.34 -4.33 -13.86
C PHE A 51 0.20 -5.29 -13.50
N GLN A 52 -0.02 -5.51 -12.21
CA GLN A 52 -1.08 -6.38 -11.71
C GLN A 52 -2.29 -5.55 -11.32
N TYR A 53 -3.42 -5.80 -11.99
CA TYR A 53 -4.66 -5.09 -11.79
C TYR A 53 -5.73 -5.99 -11.16
N GLN A 54 -6.54 -5.43 -10.28
CA GLN A 54 -7.71 -6.06 -9.68
C GLN A 54 -8.94 -5.13 -9.77
N THR A 55 -10.13 -5.71 -9.69
CA THR A 55 -11.40 -4.94 -9.70
C THR A 55 -11.78 -4.37 -8.33
N SER A 56 -11.21 -4.90 -7.25
CA SER A 56 -11.40 -4.36 -5.91
C SER A 56 -10.57 -3.08 -5.74
N ASN A 57 -11.17 -2.05 -5.18
CA ASN A 57 -10.50 -0.81 -4.78
C ASN A 57 -9.76 -0.91 -3.44
N VAL A 58 -9.76 -2.10 -2.81
CA VAL A 58 -9.10 -2.38 -1.54
C VAL A 58 -7.95 -3.37 -1.76
N PHE A 59 -6.75 -2.97 -1.37
CA PHE A 59 -5.57 -3.82 -1.31
C PHE A 59 -5.33 -4.24 0.13
N SER A 60 -5.74 -5.46 0.46
CA SER A 60 -5.64 -5.96 1.83
C SER A 60 -4.25 -6.44 2.19
N ASN A 61 -3.85 -6.16 3.43
CA ASN A 61 -2.57 -6.56 4.00
C ASN A 61 -1.35 -6.09 3.18
N ALA A 62 -1.43 -4.87 2.64
CA ALA A 62 -0.31 -4.26 1.94
C ALA A 62 0.92 -4.12 2.85
N GLU A 63 2.11 -4.25 2.28
CA GLU A 63 3.34 -3.96 3.03
C GLU A 63 3.54 -2.46 3.17
N GLY A 64 4.26 -2.03 4.22
CA GLY A 64 4.63 -0.63 4.37
C GLY A 64 5.54 -0.19 3.23
N GLY A 65 5.31 1.00 2.68
CA GLY A 65 6.11 1.52 1.57
C GLY A 65 5.46 2.70 0.85
N PHE A 66 6.19 3.20 -0.13
CA PHE A 66 5.72 4.25 -1.02
C PHE A 66 5.20 3.62 -2.32
N TYR A 67 3.94 3.86 -2.62
CA TYR A 67 3.24 3.28 -3.76
C TYR A 67 2.88 4.35 -4.79
N THR A 68 2.96 4.01 -6.07
CA THR A 68 2.23 4.71 -7.11
C THR A 68 0.98 3.90 -7.40
N VAL A 69 -0.17 4.48 -7.11
CA VAL A 69 -1.47 3.87 -7.37
C VAL A 69 -1.88 4.18 -8.79
N TYR A 70 -2.36 3.18 -9.50
CA TYR A 70 -2.87 3.28 -10.87
C TYR A 70 -4.32 2.85 -10.89
N VAL A 71 -5.16 3.63 -11.55
CA VAL A 71 -6.54 3.27 -11.84
C VAL A 71 -6.78 3.41 -13.33
N ARG A 72 -7.27 2.35 -13.96
CA ARG A 72 -7.65 2.36 -15.37
C ARG A 72 -9.12 2.02 -15.55
N GLU A 73 -9.71 2.56 -16.58
CA GLU A 73 -11.05 2.18 -17.02
C GLU A 73 -10.96 0.91 -17.87
N LEU A 74 -11.81 -0.08 -17.58
CA LEU A 74 -11.77 -1.42 -18.19
C LEU A 74 -11.97 -1.38 -19.71
N ASN A 75 -12.77 -0.43 -20.20
CA ASN A 75 -13.06 -0.24 -21.62
C ASN A 75 -12.00 0.60 -22.35
N GLY A 76 -10.88 0.95 -21.69
CA GLY A 76 -9.71 1.54 -22.31
C GLY A 76 -9.71 3.08 -22.42
N CYS A 77 -10.52 3.76 -21.60
CA CYS A 77 -10.63 5.23 -21.63
C CYS A 77 -9.78 5.92 -20.55
N GLY A 78 -8.47 5.74 -20.63
CA GLY A 78 -7.51 6.48 -19.79
C GLY A 78 -7.03 5.74 -18.54
N ILE A 79 -6.04 6.37 -17.90
CA ILE A 79 -5.44 5.94 -16.63
C ILE A 79 -5.27 7.19 -15.77
N ASP A 80 -5.60 7.10 -14.49
CA ASP A 80 -5.24 8.09 -13.48
C ASP A 80 -4.24 7.50 -12.49
N THR A 81 -3.36 8.34 -11.94
CA THR A 81 -2.31 7.92 -11.03
C THR A 81 -2.11 8.89 -9.88
N THR A 82 -1.85 8.37 -8.70
CA THR A 82 -1.44 9.17 -7.55
C THR A 82 -0.42 8.42 -6.70
N ASN A 83 0.30 9.14 -5.84
CA ASN A 83 1.24 8.54 -4.92
C ASN A 83 0.62 8.39 -3.53
N HIS A 84 0.92 7.28 -2.86
CA HIS A 84 0.45 7.00 -1.51
C HIS A 84 1.57 6.40 -0.66
N LEU A 85 1.72 6.92 0.56
CA LEU A 85 2.64 6.40 1.55
C LEU A 85 1.86 5.56 2.56
N HIS A 86 2.06 4.25 2.51
CA HIS A 86 1.45 3.29 3.43
C HIS A 86 2.40 2.96 4.57
N PHE A 87 1.98 3.21 5.81
CA PHE A 87 2.79 2.95 7.00
C PHE A 87 2.26 1.75 7.77
N LYS A 88 3.07 0.70 7.87
CA LYS A 88 2.73 -0.54 8.58
C LYS A 88 3.76 -0.82 9.66
N ILE A 89 3.26 -1.13 10.87
CA ILE A 89 4.10 -1.56 12.00
C ILE A 89 3.95 -3.07 12.14
N PRO A 90 5.03 -3.87 11.95
CA PRO A 90 4.98 -5.30 12.12
C PRO A 90 4.63 -5.70 13.56
N LYS A 91 3.85 -6.77 13.74
CA LYS A 91 3.50 -7.30 15.07
C LYS A 91 4.53 -8.28 15.61
N PHE A 92 5.33 -8.87 14.75
CA PHE A 92 6.41 -9.80 15.10
C PHE A 92 7.47 -9.85 14.00
N PHE A 93 8.62 -10.42 14.33
CA PHE A 93 9.63 -10.83 13.35
C PHE A 93 10.39 -12.06 13.87
N THR A 94 11.01 -12.80 12.94
CA THR A 94 11.64 -14.11 13.18
C THR A 94 13.02 -14.15 12.53
N PRO A 95 14.08 -13.67 13.21
CA PRO A 95 15.42 -13.60 12.62
C PRO A 95 16.08 -14.98 12.55
N ASN A 96 15.63 -15.80 11.59
CA ASN A 96 16.12 -17.15 11.31
C ASN A 96 16.88 -17.28 9.98
N SER A 97 17.02 -16.15 9.25
CA SER A 97 17.72 -16.05 7.96
C SER A 97 17.06 -16.85 6.82
N ASP A 98 15.73 -17.02 6.87
CA ASP A 98 14.96 -17.63 5.78
C ASP A 98 14.49 -16.61 4.73
N GLY A 99 14.74 -15.33 4.95
CA GLY A 99 14.34 -14.22 4.10
C GLY A 99 12.92 -13.70 4.37
N ILE A 100 12.19 -14.27 5.35
CA ILE A 100 10.81 -13.89 5.66
C ILE A 100 10.74 -13.36 7.08
N HIS A 101 10.39 -12.09 7.26
CA HIS A 101 10.29 -11.42 8.56
C HIS A 101 11.56 -11.51 9.43
N ASP A 102 12.72 -11.58 8.82
CA ASP A 102 14.01 -11.67 9.53
C ASP A 102 14.34 -10.42 10.34
N THR A 103 13.67 -9.32 10.05
CA THR A 103 13.93 -8.04 10.69
C THR A 103 12.64 -7.30 11.03
N PHE A 104 12.69 -6.49 12.08
CA PHE A 104 11.67 -5.50 12.37
C PHE A 104 11.96 -4.26 11.54
N SER A 105 11.29 -4.14 10.40
CA SER A 105 11.47 -3.06 9.43
C SER A 105 10.27 -2.14 9.41
N LEU A 106 10.51 -0.84 9.29
CA LEU A 106 9.49 0.18 9.13
C LEU A 106 9.66 0.81 7.74
N ASN A 107 9.18 0.09 6.72
CA ASN A 107 9.31 0.51 5.34
C ASN A 107 8.50 1.79 5.09
N GLY A 108 9.10 2.74 4.36
CA GLY A 108 8.49 4.01 4.04
C GLY A 108 8.68 5.11 5.08
N ILE A 109 9.24 4.80 6.28
CA ILE A 109 9.43 5.80 7.34
C ILE A 109 10.39 6.93 6.92
N GLU A 110 11.29 6.65 6.00
CA GLU A 110 12.27 7.61 5.44
C GLU A 110 11.65 8.68 4.56
N TYR A 111 10.42 8.49 4.07
CA TYR A 111 9.71 9.46 3.22
C TYR A 111 8.95 10.53 4.01
N TYR A 112 8.83 10.37 5.32
CA TYR A 112 8.21 11.38 6.16
C TYR A 112 9.17 12.54 6.46
N SER A 113 8.63 13.75 6.64
CA SER A 113 9.42 14.96 6.90
C SER A 113 10.22 14.88 8.19
N SER A 114 9.68 14.19 9.19
CA SER A 114 10.32 13.93 10.47
C SER A 114 9.94 12.56 10.99
N SER A 115 10.93 11.74 11.32
CA SER A 115 10.70 10.43 11.91
C SER A 115 11.72 10.13 13.00
N GLU A 116 11.23 9.55 14.11
CA GLU A 116 12.06 9.04 15.20
C GLU A 116 11.53 7.67 15.63
N VAL A 117 12.41 6.70 15.76
CA VAL A 117 12.10 5.35 16.22
C VAL A 117 12.92 5.01 17.43
N TYR A 118 12.27 4.44 18.44
CA TYR A 118 12.89 3.97 19.66
C TYR A 118 12.36 2.58 19.99
N ILE A 119 13.27 1.63 20.24
CA ILE A 119 12.95 0.27 20.66
C ILE A 119 13.49 0.04 22.09
N TYR A 120 12.66 -0.54 22.93
CA TYR A 120 12.97 -0.78 24.35
C TYR A 120 12.72 -2.24 24.72
N ASP A 121 13.46 -2.71 25.72
CA ASP A 121 13.13 -3.96 26.41
C ASP A 121 11.98 -3.75 27.43
N ARG A 122 11.57 -4.85 28.08
CA ARG A 122 10.52 -4.84 29.11
C ARG A 122 10.82 -3.99 30.33
N TYR A 123 12.06 -3.61 30.53
CA TYR A 123 12.51 -2.80 31.66
C TYR A 123 12.68 -1.32 31.30
N GLY A 124 12.34 -0.95 30.05
CA GLY A 124 12.46 0.39 29.54
C GLY A 124 13.89 0.77 29.11
N LYS A 125 14.80 -0.19 28.98
CA LYS A 125 16.14 0.04 28.46
C LYS A 125 16.07 0.25 26.97
N LEU A 126 16.65 1.36 26.47
CA LEU A 126 16.76 1.63 25.05
C LEU A 126 17.73 0.65 24.38
N LEU A 127 17.25 -0.03 23.34
CA LEU A 127 18.01 -1.03 22.58
C LEU A 127 18.46 -0.49 21.21
N LYS A 128 17.58 0.21 20.52
CA LYS A 128 17.83 0.77 19.18
C LYS A 128 17.09 2.08 19.01
N SER A 129 17.70 3.03 18.32
CA SER A 129 16.99 4.25 17.90
C SER A 129 17.51 4.75 16.56
N THR A 130 16.66 5.46 15.83
CA THR A 130 17.03 6.18 14.61
C THR A 130 16.22 7.47 14.50
N LYS A 131 16.71 8.39 13.66
CA LYS A 131 16.04 9.64 13.35
C LYS A 131 16.23 9.97 11.88
N ASN A 132 15.11 10.21 11.17
CA ASN A 132 15.07 10.59 9.76
C ASN A 132 15.91 9.67 8.85
N GLN A 133 15.87 8.37 9.12
CA GLN A 133 16.60 7.34 8.38
C GLN A 133 15.74 6.09 8.25
N PRO A 134 15.95 5.24 7.24
CA PRO A 134 15.35 3.93 7.18
C PRO A 134 15.57 3.15 8.47
N PHE A 135 14.56 2.43 8.92
CA PHE A 135 14.64 1.64 10.13
C PHE A 135 14.54 0.15 9.85
N ASN A 136 15.57 -0.57 10.28
CA ASN A 136 15.64 -2.01 10.23
C ASN A 136 16.40 -2.51 11.46
N TRP A 137 15.88 -3.54 12.13
CA TRP A 137 16.49 -4.13 13.34
C TRP A 137 16.37 -5.65 13.32
N ASP A 138 17.50 -6.31 13.49
CA ASP A 138 17.68 -7.77 13.46
C ASP A 138 17.50 -8.45 14.83
N GLY A 139 17.12 -7.70 15.86
CA GLY A 139 16.95 -8.23 17.22
C GLY A 139 18.27 -8.42 17.98
N THR A 140 19.34 -7.70 17.58
CA THR A 140 20.60 -7.70 18.35
C THR A 140 20.77 -6.45 19.17
N PHE A 141 21.54 -6.56 20.24
CA PHE A 141 22.01 -5.44 21.06
C PHE A 141 23.46 -5.68 21.46
N ASN A 142 24.36 -4.74 21.17
CA ASN A 142 25.82 -4.86 21.39
C ASN A 142 26.41 -6.15 20.77
N ASN A 143 25.99 -6.48 19.52
CA ASN A 143 26.39 -7.68 18.77
C ASN A 143 26.00 -9.00 19.46
N GLN A 144 25.03 -8.99 20.35
CA GLN A 144 24.48 -10.18 20.98
C GLN A 144 23.02 -10.32 20.63
N ASP A 145 22.60 -11.53 20.35
CA ASP A 145 21.22 -11.89 20.11
C ASP A 145 20.35 -11.65 21.34
N LEU A 146 19.28 -10.94 21.17
CA LEU A 146 18.29 -10.78 22.23
C LEU A 146 17.33 -11.99 22.25
N PRO A 147 16.82 -12.36 23.43
CA PRO A 147 15.96 -13.52 23.59
C PRO A 147 14.58 -13.33 22.93
N THR A 148 13.90 -14.44 22.63
CA THR A 148 12.46 -14.45 22.31
C THR A 148 11.70 -13.75 23.43
N SER A 149 11.07 -12.62 23.10
CA SER A 149 10.31 -11.79 24.04
C SER A 149 9.50 -10.74 23.28
N ASP A 150 8.65 -10.02 24.01
CA ASP A 150 8.07 -8.79 23.54
C ASP A 150 9.02 -7.62 23.78
N TYR A 151 9.02 -6.70 22.82
CA TYR A 151 9.78 -5.46 22.82
C TYR A 151 8.84 -4.29 22.55
N TRP A 152 9.12 -3.13 23.10
CA TRP A 152 8.25 -1.96 23.00
C TRP A 152 8.84 -0.95 22.05
N TYR A 153 7.96 -0.27 21.33
CA TYR A 153 8.36 0.81 20.45
C TYR A 153 7.67 2.14 20.80
N VAL A 154 8.38 3.22 20.51
CA VAL A 154 7.85 4.57 20.37
C VAL A 154 8.30 5.05 19.00
N ILE A 155 7.34 5.28 18.12
CA ILE A 155 7.56 5.78 16.77
C ILE A 155 6.87 7.13 16.67
N LYS A 156 7.63 8.15 16.27
CA LYS A 156 7.11 9.48 16.00
C LYS A 156 7.26 9.75 14.51
N ILE A 157 6.20 10.16 13.87
CA ILE A 157 6.15 10.51 12.46
C ILE A 157 5.41 11.83 12.36
N ASP A 158 6.11 12.88 11.92
CA ASP A 158 5.59 14.24 11.87
C ASP A 158 4.94 14.63 13.22
N ASN A 159 3.62 14.83 13.25
CA ASN A 159 2.89 15.18 14.45
C ASN A 159 2.18 13.99 15.15
N GLN A 160 2.45 12.75 14.68
CA GLN A 160 1.83 11.54 15.22
C GLN A 160 2.80 10.74 16.07
N VAL A 161 2.30 10.08 17.11
CA VAL A 161 3.09 9.21 18.00
C VAL A 161 2.40 7.88 18.15
N PHE A 162 3.07 6.82 17.70
CA PHE A 162 2.65 5.43 17.83
C PHE A 162 3.41 4.77 18.98
N ARG A 163 2.70 4.04 19.84
CA ARG A 163 3.27 3.26 20.93
C ARG A 163 2.64 1.88 20.92
N GLY A 164 3.46 0.87 21.17
CA GLY A 164 3.00 -0.50 21.23
C GLY A 164 4.14 -1.45 21.50
N HIS A 165 3.89 -2.72 21.21
CA HIS A 165 4.87 -3.79 21.31
C HIS A 165 4.81 -4.70 20.09
N PHE A 166 5.87 -5.45 19.90
CA PHE A 166 5.99 -6.51 18.91
C PHE A 166 6.79 -7.67 19.51
N SER A 167 6.64 -8.85 18.93
CA SER A 167 7.33 -10.05 19.41
C SER A 167 8.53 -10.38 18.53
N LEU A 168 9.68 -10.61 19.15
CA LEU A 168 10.82 -11.30 18.57
C LEU A 168 10.69 -12.79 18.87
N LYS A 169 10.74 -13.63 17.84
CA LYS A 169 10.65 -15.09 17.96
C LYS A 169 11.87 -15.74 17.30
N ARG A 170 12.64 -16.49 18.07
CA ARG A 170 13.78 -17.28 17.59
C ARG A 170 13.50 -18.76 17.82
#